data_a68e1576ca3dc3b238b5b4d5aca91bfb
#
_entry.id   a68e1576ca3dc3b238b5b4d5aca91bfb
#
_cell.length_a   1.000
_cell.length_b   1.000
_cell.length_c   1.000
_cell.angle_alpha   90.00
_cell.angle_beta   90.00
_cell.angle_gamma   90.00
#
_symmetry.space_group_name_H-M   'P 1'
#
loop_
_entity.id
_entity.type
_entity.pdbx_description
1 polymer ?
#
loop_
_entity_poly.entity_id
_entity_poly.type
_entity_poly.pdbx_seq_one_letter_code
_entity_poly.pdbx_strand_id
1 'polypeptide(L)'
;MNDVSNTLPVPAPARPSAHDPGRQRSILHLDLDTFFVSVERRMDSRLEGRPILIGGTGDRGVVASCSYEARGFGVHSGMSMKMARAMCPEAVVIRGNSMAYSKQSEIVTEIVREAVPVCEKSSIDEFYADLSGMDRFFGCWQFSRELRERVIRESGLPISVGLSTSKTVAKVATGEAKPNNARHVSRGTERHFLAPLSVRKIPMVGAETYRTLRNLGISTIR
;
A
#
# COMPACT_ATOMS: atom_id res chain seq x y z
N MET A 1 1.51 -3.93 -59.58
CA MET A 1 0.52 -3.20 -58.78
C MET A 1 0.92 -3.41 -57.31
N ASN A 2 1.71 -2.46 -56.77
CA ASN A 2 2.18 -2.51 -55.42
C ASN A 2 1.30 -1.60 -54.57
N ASP A 3 0.50 -2.21 -53.71
CA ASP A 3 -0.32 -1.49 -52.73
C ASP A 3 0.56 -1.25 -51.47
N VAL A 4 1.01 0.00 -51.32
CA VAL A 4 1.76 0.43 -50.13
C VAL A 4 0.73 0.95 -49.11
N SER A 5 0.32 0.10 -48.18
CA SER A 5 -0.54 0.50 -47.07
C SER A 5 0.21 1.52 -46.16
N ASN A 6 -0.18 2.77 -46.32
CA ASN A 6 0.29 3.92 -45.56
C ASN A 6 -0.35 3.92 -44.15
N THR A 7 0.23 3.19 -43.19
CA THR A 7 -0.18 3.27 -41.80
C THR A 7 0.52 4.46 -41.14
N LEU A 8 -0.21 5.54 -40.92
CA LEU A 8 0.25 6.68 -40.13
C LEU A 8 0.58 6.22 -38.72
N PRO A 9 1.71 6.64 -38.13
CA PRO A 9 2.06 6.30 -36.76
C PRO A 9 1.03 6.91 -35.78
N VAL A 10 0.47 6.06 -34.92
CA VAL A 10 -0.37 6.50 -33.81
C VAL A 10 0.48 7.39 -32.89
N PRO A 11 0.11 8.65 -32.61
CA PRO A 11 0.86 9.51 -31.75
C PRO A 11 0.94 8.91 -30.34
N ALA A 12 2.16 8.83 -29.80
CA ALA A 12 2.37 8.40 -28.42
C ALA A 12 1.59 9.31 -27.46
N PRO A 13 0.98 8.76 -26.38
CA PRO A 13 0.26 9.57 -25.41
C PRO A 13 1.17 10.66 -24.84
N ALA A 14 0.73 11.90 -24.96
CA ALA A 14 1.45 13.07 -24.46
C ALA A 14 1.75 12.87 -22.96
N ARG A 15 3.04 12.96 -22.60
CA ARG A 15 3.45 12.99 -21.19
C ARG A 15 2.73 14.18 -20.54
N PRO A 16 2.03 13.98 -19.40
CA PRO A 16 1.38 15.10 -18.72
C PRO A 16 2.45 16.12 -18.35
N SER A 17 2.29 17.35 -18.83
CA SER A 17 3.19 18.47 -18.52
C SER A 17 3.21 18.69 -17.00
N ALA A 18 4.40 18.65 -16.41
CA ALA A 18 4.62 19.05 -15.04
C ALA A 18 4.19 20.50 -14.85
N HIS A 19 3.31 20.77 -13.87
CA HIS A 19 2.85 22.05 -13.37
C HIS A 19 1.92 22.86 -14.28
N ASP A 20 0.64 22.51 -14.22
CA ASP A 20 -0.44 23.49 -14.30
C ASP A 20 -0.75 23.98 -12.87
N PRO A 21 -0.44 25.24 -12.50
CA PRO A 21 -0.64 25.77 -11.14
C PRO A 21 -2.12 25.86 -10.73
N GLY A 22 -3.06 25.69 -11.67
CA GLY A 22 -4.49 25.62 -11.42
C GLY A 22 -5.06 24.22 -11.19
N ARG A 23 -4.29 23.18 -11.50
CA ARG A 23 -4.77 21.78 -11.36
C ARG A 23 -4.59 21.29 -9.93
N GLN A 24 -5.70 21.05 -9.25
CA GLN A 24 -5.68 20.47 -7.91
C GLN A 24 -5.13 19.03 -7.99
N ARG A 25 -4.04 18.76 -7.26
CA ARG A 25 -3.46 17.41 -7.18
C ARG A 25 -4.31 16.53 -6.28
N SER A 26 -4.57 15.31 -6.75
CA SER A 26 -5.29 14.27 -6.03
C SER A 26 -4.54 12.95 -6.23
N ILE A 27 -3.72 12.59 -5.24
CA ILE A 27 -2.87 11.40 -5.27
C ILE A 27 -3.50 10.35 -4.35
N LEU A 28 -3.84 9.22 -4.93
CA LEU A 28 -4.30 8.03 -4.22
C LEU A 28 -3.12 7.09 -3.97
N HIS A 29 -2.96 6.65 -2.75
CA HIS A 29 -2.09 5.54 -2.37
C HIS A 29 -2.95 4.34 -1.97
N LEU A 30 -2.62 3.15 -2.49
CA LEU A 30 -3.28 1.89 -2.21
C LEU A 30 -2.24 0.91 -1.68
N ASP A 31 -2.60 0.13 -0.66
CA ASP A 31 -1.69 -0.82 0.00
C ASP A 31 -2.48 -2.02 0.50
N LEU A 32 -2.17 -3.21 -0.01
CA LEU A 32 -2.79 -4.47 0.38
C LEU A 32 -2.44 -4.81 1.83
N ASP A 33 -3.46 -5.07 2.64
CA ASP A 33 -3.29 -5.30 4.06
C ASP A 33 -2.69 -6.68 4.34
N THR A 34 -1.59 -6.70 5.09
CA THR A 34 -0.86 -7.94 5.41
C THR A 34 -0.78 -8.89 4.22
N PHE A 35 -0.37 -8.36 3.07
CA PHE A 35 -0.56 -8.97 1.75
C PHE A 35 -0.27 -10.47 1.70
N PHE A 36 0.93 -10.90 2.12
CA PHE A 36 1.29 -12.32 2.07
C PHE A 36 0.38 -13.17 2.96
N VAL A 37 0.02 -12.68 4.14
CA VAL A 37 -0.92 -13.37 5.05
C VAL A 37 -2.29 -13.48 4.42
N SER A 38 -2.78 -12.42 3.80
CA SER A 38 -4.09 -12.38 3.14
C SER A 38 -4.16 -13.37 1.95
N VAL A 39 -3.07 -13.51 1.21
CA VAL A 39 -2.96 -14.53 0.15
C VAL A 39 -2.99 -15.95 0.73
N GLU A 40 -2.25 -16.22 1.81
CA GLU A 40 -2.26 -17.54 2.46
C GLU A 40 -3.64 -17.89 3.03
N ARG A 41 -4.32 -16.95 3.67
CA ARG A 41 -5.70 -17.12 4.16
C ARG A 41 -6.69 -17.43 3.05
N ARG A 42 -6.52 -16.79 1.90
CA ARG A 42 -7.35 -17.06 0.73
C ARG A 42 -7.15 -18.47 0.18
N MET A 43 -5.94 -19.03 0.31
CA MET A 43 -5.64 -20.41 -0.10
C MET A 43 -6.06 -21.43 0.95
N ASP A 44 -6.03 -21.06 2.24
CA ASP A 44 -6.43 -21.93 3.35
C ASP A 44 -7.22 -21.15 4.41
N SER A 45 -8.54 -21.25 4.38
CA SER A 45 -9.45 -20.56 5.30
C SER A 45 -9.28 -20.96 6.77
N ARG A 46 -8.61 -22.10 7.06
CA ARG A 46 -8.28 -22.53 8.45
C ARG A 46 -7.28 -21.58 9.12
N LEU A 47 -6.65 -20.71 8.37
CA LEU A 47 -5.72 -19.67 8.84
C LEU A 47 -6.43 -18.39 9.31
N GLU A 48 -7.74 -18.26 9.09
CA GLU A 48 -8.48 -17.07 9.54
C GLU A 48 -8.44 -16.92 11.06
N GLY A 49 -8.23 -15.69 11.52
CA GLY A 49 -8.16 -15.34 12.94
C GLY A 49 -6.94 -15.87 13.69
N ARG A 50 -6.07 -16.64 13.04
CA ARG A 50 -4.87 -17.20 13.68
C ARG A 50 -3.68 -16.24 13.55
N PRO A 51 -2.80 -16.16 14.56
CA PRO A 51 -1.51 -15.50 14.40
C PRO A 51 -0.65 -16.27 13.39
N ILE A 52 -0.13 -15.54 12.38
CA ILE A 52 0.65 -16.11 11.27
C ILE A 52 1.97 -15.35 11.12
N LEU A 53 3.04 -16.11 10.90
CA LEU A 53 4.36 -15.62 10.55
C LEU A 53 4.75 -16.17 9.18
N ILE A 54 5.07 -15.30 8.23
CA ILE A 54 5.54 -15.72 6.91
C ILE A 54 7.01 -15.39 6.77
N GLY A 55 7.81 -16.38 6.38
CA GLY A 55 9.25 -16.17 6.19
C GLY A 55 10.05 -17.48 6.25
N GLY A 56 11.34 -17.34 6.55
CA GLY A 56 12.22 -18.50 6.74
C GLY A 56 11.84 -19.30 7.98
N THR A 57 11.68 -20.62 7.84
CA THR A 57 11.15 -21.48 8.92
C THR A 57 12.20 -21.84 9.99
N GLY A 58 13.49 -21.66 9.74
CA GLY A 58 14.56 -21.90 10.71
C GLY A 58 14.80 -20.70 11.63
N ASP A 59 15.55 -20.92 12.73
CA ASP A 59 15.85 -19.88 13.74
C ASP A 59 16.57 -18.64 13.20
N ARG A 60 17.37 -18.82 12.14
CA ARG A 60 18.04 -17.72 11.42
C ARG A 60 17.13 -17.04 10.36
N GLY A 61 15.90 -17.54 10.19
CA GLY A 61 14.91 -16.96 9.30
C GLY A 61 14.51 -15.56 9.77
N VAL A 62 13.97 -14.79 8.82
CA VAL A 62 13.43 -13.44 9.07
C VAL A 62 11.94 -13.45 8.75
N VAL A 63 11.15 -12.76 9.55
CA VAL A 63 9.72 -12.53 9.30
C VAL A 63 9.58 -11.59 8.12
N ALA A 64 9.12 -12.09 6.98
CA ALA A 64 8.83 -11.28 5.80
C ALA A 64 7.50 -10.52 5.98
N SER A 65 6.48 -11.20 6.53
CA SER A 65 5.17 -10.63 6.86
C SER A 65 4.57 -11.33 8.07
N CYS A 66 3.67 -10.66 8.77
CA CYS A 66 2.93 -11.25 9.88
C CYS A 66 1.50 -10.71 9.94
N SER A 67 0.59 -11.53 10.48
CA SER A 67 -0.81 -11.15 10.66
C SER A 67 -1.00 -10.08 11.73
N TYR A 68 -2.16 -9.44 11.76
CA TYR A 68 -2.49 -8.46 12.80
C TYR A 68 -2.56 -9.10 14.18
N GLU A 69 -3.00 -10.35 14.28
CA GLU A 69 -3.00 -11.11 15.52
C GLU A 69 -1.56 -11.28 16.04
N ALA A 70 -0.61 -11.66 15.19
CA ALA A 70 0.80 -11.75 15.57
C ALA A 70 1.40 -10.38 15.95
N ARG A 71 1.00 -9.30 15.27
CA ARG A 71 1.40 -7.93 15.63
C ARG A 71 0.92 -7.51 17.02
N GLY A 72 -0.21 -8.03 17.48
CA GLY A 72 -0.71 -7.84 18.85
C GLY A 72 0.27 -8.34 19.92
N PHE A 73 1.10 -9.33 19.61
CA PHE A 73 2.19 -9.82 20.46
C PHE A 73 3.51 -9.04 20.28
N GLY A 74 3.51 -7.95 19.50
CA GLY A 74 4.70 -7.14 19.21
C GLY A 74 5.57 -7.68 18.06
N VAL A 75 5.13 -8.68 17.32
CA VAL A 75 5.85 -9.21 16.17
C VAL A 75 5.73 -8.24 14.98
N HIS A 76 6.81 -8.07 14.22
CA HIS A 76 6.84 -7.22 13.02
C HIS A 76 7.75 -7.80 11.93
N SER A 77 7.56 -7.35 10.71
CA SER A 77 8.44 -7.68 9.58
C SER A 77 9.87 -7.23 9.86
N GLY A 78 10.84 -8.03 9.42
CA GLY A 78 12.27 -7.80 9.69
C GLY A 78 12.77 -8.41 11.01
N MET A 79 11.89 -8.88 11.89
CA MET A 79 12.26 -9.58 13.12
C MET A 79 12.83 -10.97 12.83
N SER A 80 13.79 -11.46 13.66
CA SER A 80 14.23 -12.84 13.53
C SER A 80 13.11 -13.83 13.87
N MET A 81 13.02 -14.93 13.14
CA MET A 81 11.97 -15.93 13.34
C MET A 81 12.05 -16.53 14.76
N LYS A 82 13.25 -16.71 15.30
CA LYS A 82 13.46 -17.16 16.69
C LYS A 82 12.77 -16.22 17.69
N MET A 83 12.99 -14.90 17.55
CA MET A 83 12.38 -13.91 18.44
C MET A 83 10.86 -13.84 18.26
N ALA A 84 10.39 -13.87 17.02
CA ALA A 84 8.96 -13.84 16.72
C ALA A 84 8.21 -15.03 17.33
N ARG A 85 8.78 -16.25 17.25
CA ARG A 85 8.23 -17.45 17.90
C ARG A 85 8.23 -17.35 19.42
N ALA A 86 9.27 -16.76 20.00
CA ALA A 86 9.31 -16.56 21.45
C ALA A 86 8.22 -15.59 21.93
N MET A 87 7.90 -14.56 21.12
CA MET A 87 6.86 -13.57 21.44
C MET A 87 5.45 -14.08 21.15
N CYS A 88 5.27 -14.95 20.15
CA CYS A 88 3.98 -15.54 19.78
C CYS A 88 4.16 -17.04 19.51
N PRO A 89 4.24 -17.88 20.56
CA PRO A 89 4.49 -19.34 20.44
C PRO A 89 3.40 -20.08 19.68
N GLU A 90 2.17 -19.59 19.69
CA GLU A 90 1.01 -20.17 19.02
C GLU A 90 0.94 -19.83 17.51
N ALA A 91 1.84 -19.01 17.01
CA ALA A 91 1.80 -18.57 15.63
C ALA A 91 2.09 -19.70 14.65
N VAL A 92 1.28 -19.75 13.60
CA VAL A 92 1.53 -20.64 12.45
C VAL A 92 2.65 -20.04 11.61
N VAL A 93 3.73 -20.79 11.45
CA VAL A 93 4.86 -20.36 10.60
C VAL A 93 4.71 -20.98 9.22
N ILE A 94 4.64 -20.13 8.21
CA ILE A 94 4.46 -20.51 6.81
C ILE A 94 5.68 -20.07 6.00
N ARG A 95 6.20 -20.97 5.18
CA ARG A 95 7.19 -20.61 4.16
C ARG A 95 6.49 -19.90 3.03
N GLY A 96 6.91 -18.65 2.75
CA GLY A 96 6.26 -17.84 1.72
C GLY A 96 6.25 -18.47 0.33
N ASN A 97 5.14 -18.26 -0.39
CA ASN A 97 4.92 -18.71 -1.77
C ASN A 97 5.01 -17.52 -2.74
N SER A 98 6.22 -17.21 -3.21
CA SER A 98 6.46 -16.05 -4.08
C SER A 98 5.67 -16.08 -5.38
N MET A 99 5.44 -17.28 -5.96
CA MET A 99 4.66 -17.41 -7.20
C MET A 99 3.19 -17.04 -6.98
N ALA A 100 2.58 -17.51 -5.88
CA ALA A 100 1.21 -17.16 -5.52
C ALA A 100 1.09 -15.64 -5.25
N TYR A 101 2.06 -15.07 -4.54
CA TYR A 101 2.05 -13.62 -4.25
C TYR A 101 2.18 -12.79 -5.53
N SER A 102 3.12 -13.14 -6.43
CA SER A 102 3.25 -12.46 -7.72
C SER A 102 1.96 -12.50 -8.53
N LYS A 103 1.34 -13.69 -8.63
CA LYS A 103 0.08 -13.86 -9.35
C LYS A 103 -1.04 -12.98 -8.76
N GLN A 104 -1.19 -12.95 -7.44
CA GLN A 104 -2.22 -12.12 -6.81
C GLN A 104 -1.92 -10.62 -6.96
N SER A 105 -0.65 -10.23 -6.90
CA SER A 105 -0.22 -8.86 -7.17
C SER A 105 -0.53 -8.43 -8.61
N GLU A 106 -0.38 -9.31 -9.60
CA GLU A 106 -0.72 -9.02 -10.99
C GLU A 106 -2.21 -8.78 -11.17
N ILE A 107 -3.07 -9.63 -10.59
CA ILE A 107 -4.52 -9.45 -10.62
C ILE A 107 -4.92 -8.06 -10.09
N VAL A 108 -4.39 -7.68 -8.92
CA VAL A 108 -4.68 -6.35 -8.36
C VAL A 108 -4.11 -5.23 -9.24
N THR A 109 -2.92 -5.46 -9.84
CA THR A 109 -2.30 -4.49 -10.74
C THR A 109 -3.18 -4.21 -11.96
N GLU A 110 -3.77 -5.23 -12.55
CA GLU A 110 -4.67 -5.11 -13.70
C GLU A 110 -5.93 -4.32 -13.30
N ILE A 111 -6.58 -4.69 -12.19
CA ILE A 111 -7.78 -3.98 -11.69
C ILE A 111 -7.49 -2.48 -11.50
N VAL A 112 -6.35 -2.15 -10.89
CA VAL A 112 -5.99 -0.74 -10.64
C VAL A 112 -5.69 -0.02 -11.96
N ARG A 113 -4.90 -0.64 -12.86
CA ARG A 113 -4.53 -0.02 -14.15
C ARG A 113 -5.71 0.23 -15.08
N GLU A 114 -6.68 -0.65 -15.08
CA GLU A 114 -7.93 -0.44 -15.83
C GLU A 114 -8.75 0.75 -15.33
N ALA A 115 -8.70 1.00 -14.02
CA ALA A 115 -9.53 2.01 -13.38
C ALA A 115 -8.94 3.42 -13.43
N VAL A 116 -7.60 3.58 -13.47
CA VAL A 116 -6.94 4.87 -13.34
C VAL A 116 -6.09 5.23 -14.54
N PRO A 117 -6.04 6.52 -14.95
CA PRO A 117 -5.28 6.94 -16.13
C PRO A 117 -3.76 6.85 -15.94
N VAL A 118 -3.28 7.04 -14.70
CA VAL A 118 -1.85 7.00 -14.35
C VAL A 118 -1.67 6.21 -13.08
N CYS A 119 -0.97 5.08 -13.18
CA CYS A 119 -0.66 4.19 -12.07
C CYS A 119 0.86 3.95 -11.99
N GLU A 120 1.41 4.10 -10.79
CA GLU A 120 2.77 3.71 -10.45
C GLU A 120 2.71 2.57 -9.43
N LYS A 121 3.22 1.40 -9.79
CA LYS A 121 3.40 0.27 -8.87
C LYS A 121 4.74 0.44 -8.16
N SER A 122 4.72 0.74 -6.87
CA SER A 122 5.93 0.99 -6.07
C SER A 122 6.49 -0.26 -5.41
N SER A 123 5.63 -1.27 -5.16
CA SER A 123 6.05 -2.59 -4.67
C SER A 123 5.08 -3.67 -5.15
N ILE A 124 5.24 -4.89 -4.64
CA ILE A 124 4.34 -6.02 -4.95
C ILE A 124 2.90 -5.80 -4.43
N ASP A 125 2.73 -4.93 -3.43
CA ASP A 125 1.48 -4.70 -2.70
C ASP A 125 1.08 -3.22 -2.61
N GLU A 126 1.89 -2.29 -3.16
CA GLU A 126 1.64 -0.85 -3.08
C GLU A 126 1.55 -0.18 -4.45
N PHE A 127 0.61 0.76 -4.58
CA PHE A 127 0.37 1.53 -5.79
C PHE A 127 0.14 3.01 -5.47
N TYR A 128 0.52 3.87 -6.41
CA TYR A 128 0.09 5.26 -6.46
C TYR A 128 -0.69 5.50 -7.74
N ALA A 129 -1.79 6.25 -7.64
CA ALA A 129 -2.56 6.71 -8.78
C ALA A 129 -2.72 8.23 -8.74
N ASP A 130 -2.52 8.89 -9.87
CA ASP A 130 -2.79 10.32 -10.03
C ASP A 130 -4.22 10.50 -10.56
N LEU A 131 -5.11 10.92 -9.67
CA LEU A 131 -6.52 11.21 -9.97
C LEU A 131 -6.76 12.70 -10.25
N SER A 132 -5.69 13.50 -10.38
CA SER A 132 -5.82 14.95 -10.59
C SER A 132 -6.65 15.28 -11.84
N GLY A 133 -7.67 16.10 -11.67
CA GLY A 133 -8.60 16.49 -12.73
C GLY A 133 -9.81 15.59 -12.88
N MET A 134 -9.88 14.44 -12.19
CA MET A 134 -11.07 13.57 -12.18
C MET A 134 -12.23 14.16 -11.38
N ASP A 135 -11.95 15.11 -10.44
CA ASP A 135 -12.99 15.81 -9.66
C ASP A 135 -14.03 16.53 -10.50
N ARG A 136 -13.71 16.86 -11.76
CA ARG A 136 -14.66 17.48 -12.69
C ARG A 136 -15.79 16.56 -13.15
N PHE A 137 -15.59 15.24 -13.01
CA PHE A 137 -16.53 14.23 -13.50
C PHE A 137 -17.20 13.47 -12.32
N PHE A 138 -16.43 13.09 -11.34
CA PHE A 138 -16.88 12.37 -10.13
C PHE A 138 -15.86 12.64 -9.01
N GLY A 139 -16.28 12.91 -7.82
CA GLY A 139 -15.36 13.23 -6.72
C GLY A 139 -14.26 12.18 -6.53
N CYS A 140 -12.99 12.58 -6.54
CA CYS A 140 -11.84 11.68 -6.38
C CYS A 140 -11.94 10.80 -5.13
N TRP A 141 -12.56 11.30 -4.06
CA TRP A 141 -12.77 10.53 -2.84
C TRP A 141 -13.77 9.38 -3.01
N GLN A 142 -14.90 9.65 -3.64
CA GLN A 142 -15.88 8.60 -3.93
C GLN A 142 -15.28 7.54 -4.84
N PHE A 143 -14.64 7.96 -5.93
CA PHE A 143 -13.93 7.05 -6.83
C PHE A 143 -12.90 6.18 -6.10
N SER A 144 -12.12 6.75 -5.17
CA SER A 144 -11.12 6.01 -4.40
C SER A 144 -11.75 4.89 -3.55
N ARG A 145 -12.92 5.15 -2.98
CA ARG A 145 -13.69 4.15 -2.22
C ARG A 145 -14.24 3.05 -3.11
N GLU A 146 -14.82 3.42 -4.24
CA GLU A 146 -15.35 2.48 -5.23
C GLU A 146 -14.25 1.59 -5.82
N LEU A 147 -13.08 2.17 -6.13
CA LEU A 147 -11.93 1.39 -6.57
C LEU A 147 -11.46 0.41 -5.49
N ARG A 148 -11.38 0.86 -4.22
CA ARG A 148 -11.07 -0.02 -3.09
C ARG A 148 -12.04 -1.20 -3.00
N GLU A 149 -13.35 -0.95 -3.08
CA GLU A 149 -14.39 -1.97 -3.03
C GLU A 149 -14.30 -2.91 -4.25
N ARG A 150 -13.99 -2.38 -5.43
CA ARG A 150 -13.74 -3.17 -6.63
C ARG A 150 -12.57 -4.13 -6.44
N VAL A 151 -11.43 -3.64 -5.93
CA VAL A 151 -10.25 -4.48 -5.64
C VAL A 151 -10.61 -5.60 -4.68
N ILE A 152 -11.29 -5.30 -3.57
CA ILE A 152 -11.70 -6.32 -2.59
C ILE A 152 -12.62 -7.36 -3.24
N ARG A 153 -13.62 -6.93 -3.98
CA ARG A 153 -14.61 -7.82 -4.60
C ARG A 153 -13.97 -8.75 -5.66
N GLU A 154 -13.08 -8.21 -6.50
CA GLU A 154 -12.51 -8.93 -7.64
C GLU A 154 -11.27 -9.75 -7.27
N SER A 155 -10.43 -9.24 -6.35
CA SER A 155 -9.23 -9.97 -5.89
C SER A 155 -9.47 -10.82 -4.64
N GLY A 156 -10.49 -10.52 -3.83
CA GLY A 156 -10.70 -11.13 -2.52
C GLY A 156 -9.66 -10.72 -1.47
N LEU A 157 -8.84 -9.69 -1.73
CA LEU A 157 -7.79 -9.23 -0.84
C LEU A 157 -8.18 -7.92 -0.16
N PRO A 158 -7.97 -7.79 1.17
CA PRO A 158 -8.20 -6.52 1.87
C PRO A 158 -7.15 -5.49 1.45
N ILE A 159 -7.61 -4.26 1.24
CA ILE A 159 -6.76 -3.15 0.82
C ILE A 159 -7.15 -1.88 1.56
N SER A 160 -6.16 -1.13 2.01
CA SER A 160 -6.34 0.20 2.59
C SER A 160 -5.89 1.29 1.63
N VAL A 161 -6.57 2.42 1.65
CA VAL A 161 -6.29 3.53 0.74
C VAL A 161 -6.23 4.87 1.45
N GLY A 162 -5.38 5.75 0.92
CA GLY A 162 -5.26 7.15 1.37
C GLY A 162 -5.26 8.10 0.18
N LEU A 163 -6.13 9.11 0.22
CA LEU A 163 -6.20 10.16 -0.79
C LEU A 163 -5.69 11.49 -0.20
N SER A 164 -4.78 12.16 -0.90
CA SER A 164 -4.30 13.49 -0.53
C SER A 164 -3.65 14.21 -1.70
N THR A 165 -3.01 15.36 -1.45
CA THR A 165 -2.35 16.19 -2.47
C THR A 165 -0.92 15.76 -2.82
N SER A 166 -0.34 14.82 -2.06
CA SER A 166 1.02 14.32 -2.29
C SER A 166 1.16 12.83 -1.96
N LYS A 167 2.13 12.16 -2.57
CA LYS A 167 2.46 10.75 -2.29
C LYS A 167 2.74 10.50 -0.81
N THR A 168 3.52 11.38 -0.17
CA THR A 168 3.89 11.23 1.24
C THR A 168 2.67 11.27 2.14
N VAL A 169 1.80 12.28 1.99
CA VAL A 169 0.60 12.39 2.83
C VAL A 169 -0.38 11.27 2.55
N ALA A 170 -0.57 10.89 1.28
CA ALA A 170 -1.42 9.77 0.90
C ALA A 170 -0.95 8.44 1.52
N LYS A 171 0.36 8.16 1.51
CA LYS A 171 0.92 6.96 2.15
C LYS A 171 0.76 6.96 3.67
N VAL A 172 0.99 8.10 4.33
CA VAL A 172 0.74 8.22 5.78
C VAL A 172 -0.75 8.03 6.07
N ALA A 173 -1.64 8.62 5.26
CA ALA A 173 -3.08 8.46 5.40
C ALA A 173 -3.53 6.99 5.25
N THR A 174 -2.96 6.26 4.29
CA THR A 174 -3.19 4.81 4.15
C THR A 174 -2.74 4.05 5.40
N GLY A 175 -1.55 4.36 5.93
CA GLY A 175 -1.04 3.75 7.16
C GLY A 175 -1.95 3.98 8.38
N GLU A 176 -2.56 5.18 8.48
CA GLU A 176 -3.50 5.51 9.54
C GLU A 176 -4.92 4.94 9.29
N ALA A 177 -5.21 4.51 8.05
CA ALA A 177 -6.48 3.85 7.71
C ALA A 177 -6.46 2.35 7.98
N LYS A 178 -5.27 1.70 7.99
CA LYS A 178 -5.16 0.24 8.17
C LYS A 178 -5.77 -0.23 9.49
N PRO A 179 -6.43 -1.39 9.53
CA PRO A 179 -6.67 -2.33 8.42
C PRO A 179 -7.96 -2.04 7.64
N ASN A 180 -7.97 -2.45 6.37
CA ASN A 180 -9.13 -2.56 5.49
C ASN A 180 -10.03 -1.32 5.48
N ASN A 181 -9.45 -0.14 5.36
CA ASN A 181 -10.18 1.11 5.47
C ASN A 181 -9.64 2.18 4.49
N ALA A 182 -10.27 3.34 4.49
CA ALA A 182 -9.93 4.46 3.61
C ALA A 182 -9.82 5.77 4.39
N ARG A 183 -8.87 6.64 4.04
CA ARG A 183 -8.69 7.95 4.65
C ARG A 183 -8.44 9.03 3.60
N HIS A 184 -9.20 10.12 3.72
CA HIS A 184 -9.00 11.32 2.93
C HIS A 184 -8.37 12.41 3.79
N VAL A 185 -7.29 13.00 3.28
CA VAL A 185 -6.67 14.21 3.84
C VAL A 185 -6.85 15.32 2.82
N SER A 186 -7.79 16.20 3.10
CA SER A 186 -8.17 17.29 2.19
C SER A 186 -7.06 18.32 2.04
N ARG A 187 -7.03 18.99 0.88
CA ARG A 187 -6.11 20.09 0.63
C ARG A 187 -6.21 21.17 1.72
N GLY A 188 -5.06 21.61 2.22
CA GLY A 188 -4.96 22.62 3.28
C GLY A 188 -5.03 22.05 4.70
N THR A 189 -5.40 20.76 4.86
CA THR A 189 -5.46 20.08 6.18
C THR A 189 -4.25 19.18 6.44
N GLU A 190 -3.32 19.05 5.49
CA GLU A 190 -2.19 18.12 5.54
C GLU A 190 -1.32 18.34 6.78
N ARG A 191 -1.01 19.62 7.07
CA ARG A 191 -0.21 19.99 8.26
C ARG A 191 -0.94 19.60 9.55
N HIS A 192 -2.24 19.88 9.63
CA HIS A 192 -3.04 19.53 10.80
C HIS A 192 -3.11 18.02 11.02
N PHE A 193 -3.26 17.27 9.94
CA PHE A 193 -3.25 15.80 9.95
C PHE A 193 -1.91 15.23 10.40
N LEU A 194 -0.80 15.73 9.84
CA LEU A 194 0.54 15.20 10.09
C LEU A 194 1.11 15.61 11.44
N ALA A 195 0.87 16.84 11.89
CA ALA A 195 1.52 17.45 13.05
C ALA A 195 1.49 16.61 14.34
N PRO A 196 0.37 15.95 14.74
CA PRO A 196 0.32 15.14 15.95
C PRO A 196 0.97 13.75 15.78
N LEU A 197 1.21 13.31 14.54
CA LEU A 197 1.74 11.98 14.28
C LEU A 197 3.22 11.87 14.67
N SER A 198 3.60 10.68 15.11
CA SER A 198 5.02 10.37 15.35
C SER A 198 5.82 10.52 14.06
N VAL A 199 7.04 11.08 14.14
CA VAL A 199 7.99 11.14 13.02
C VAL A 199 8.27 9.77 12.40
N ARG A 200 8.03 8.69 13.13
CA ARG A 200 8.12 7.31 12.63
C ARG A 200 7.13 6.99 11.52
N LYS A 201 6.07 7.79 11.38
CA LYS A 201 5.07 7.64 10.32
C LYS A 201 5.53 8.21 8.97
N ILE A 202 6.58 9.01 8.96
CA ILE A 202 7.17 9.53 7.72
C ILE A 202 7.81 8.36 6.96
N PRO A 203 7.48 8.16 5.68
CA PRO A 203 8.13 7.16 4.85
C PRO A 203 9.68 7.30 4.91
N MET A 204 10.37 6.17 4.92
CA MET A 204 11.84 6.08 5.06
C MET A 204 12.41 6.42 6.44
N VAL A 205 11.62 6.82 7.42
CA VAL A 205 12.10 6.94 8.82
C VAL A 205 12.08 5.56 9.47
N GLY A 206 13.19 4.86 9.37
CA GLY A 206 13.42 3.56 10.02
C GLY A 206 13.81 3.69 11.51
N ALA A 207 14.08 2.56 12.15
CA ALA A 207 14.36 2.51 13.60
C ALA A 207 15.55 3.38 14.02
N GLU A 208 16.63 3.39 13.23
CA GLU A 208 17.84 4.18 13.54
C GLU A 208 17.59 5.69 13.41
N THR A 209 16.98 6.11 12.30
CA THR A 209 16.60 7.52 12.09
C THR A 209 15.64 7.99 13.18
N TYR A 210 14.67 7.14 13.54
CA TYR A 210 13.73 7.45 14.62
C TYR A 210 14.45 7.63 15.96
N ARG A 211 15.41 6.75 16.30
CA ARG A 211 16.22 6.87 17.53
C ARG A 211 16.99 8.18 17.55
N THR A 212 17.66 8.53 16.45
CA THR A 212 18.39 9.79 16.32
C THR A 212 17.49 11.00 16.52
N LEU A 213 16.33 11.04 15.85
CA LEU A 213 15.35 12.14 16.01
C LEU A 213 14.86 12.24 17.47
N ARG A 214 14.56 11.11 18.09
CA ARG A 214 14.14 11.07 19.51
C ARG A 214 15.21 11.62 20.45
N ASN A 215 16.49 11.30 20.23
CA ASN A 215 17.60 11.84 21.02
C ASN A 215 17.76 13.36 20.87
N LEU A 216 17.32 13.92 19.73
CA LEU A 216 17.26 15.36 19.48
C LEU A 216 15.96 16.01 20.00
N GLY A 217 15.11 15.27 20.72
CA GLY A 217 13.83 15.77 21.23
C GLY A 217 12.70 15.81 20.19
N ILE A 218 12.94 15.31 18.97
CA ILE A 218 11.97 15.33 17.87
C ILE A 218 11.17 14.03 17.90
N SER A 219 9.90 14.08 18.30
CA SER A 219 9.01 12.92 18.43
C SER A 219 7.81 12.95 17.48
N THR A 220 7.38 14.14 17.06
CA THR A 220 6.23 14.36 16.17
C THR A 220 6.63 15.11 14.90
N ILE A 221 5.74 15.08 13.88
CA ILE A 221 5.97 15.72 12.57
C ILE A 221 5.79 17.26 12.63
N ARG A 222 5.43 17.77 13.77
CA ARG A 222 5.19 19.21 14.00
C ARG A 222 6.35 20.06 13.54
#